data_ccbd04afb20326b9ad3b55dab7f99361
#
_entry.id   ccbd04afb20326b9ad3b55dab7f99361
#
_cell.length_a   1.000
_cell.length_b   1.000
_cell.length_c   1.000
_cell.angle_alpha   90.00
_cell.angle_beta   90.00
_cell.angle_gamma   90.00
#
_symmetry.space_group_name_H-M   'P 1'
#
loop_
_entity.id
_entity.type
_entity.pdbx_description
1 polymer ?
#
loop_
_entity_poly.entity_id
_entity_poly.type
_entity_poly.pdbx_seq_one_letter_code
_entity_poly.pdbx_strand_id
1 'polypeptide(L)'
;SHELTITGVFENLPAASHINIDFLCNAVHASELLNENLRSYWDGRSLTYVLFSSGNVNEQIQRRLSVVAQKTEDQGAGIWKLSFIPLREIYLYAQLHGKVRAPKAIQEVYIASAIAFFILLLAGFNYINLSTARSTLRGREVGVRKALGADRASLMMQFLGESGIYIVVALTLAFIGAIALLPWFNSIAATQLDIASFDIQIALIFIAGLIVLTLLTGTYPAIVLSAFKPVAILKGDVMKMSSKGYFRKIIVVGQFAVSLVMIFATLVVFKQINFIRHKDLGYQTSQILTLAFPDVIAMEQRFVLKNELSRVTAIESVSLCNSLPGNGAGREKLLTELVPEAMKDQGSGINHVQADEDFIRTFGITLKEGKDFRGVTPGNLVFLVNESAVKYFGWDHAEGKELGYYTYEYTSATGYREVPIHGEVIGVIKDYHQADLKNKIQPMMISFNTNWVSNMAVKIDAGKISAGVTAVEQQWKKLFPDIPFDYEFLDDSFDQTYKKEESTGKVFGIFSALAIAVSSLGLFGLSSFTVQQKTHEIGVRKVFAASSSTIAMMLSTDYVKLGPISN
;
A
#
# COMPACT_ATOMS: atom_id res chain seq x y z
N SER A 1 7.71 35.53 18.82
CA SER A 1 8.60 35.07 17.74
C SER A 1 9.98 34.80 18.31
N HIS A 2 10.56 33.65 18.05
CA HIS A 2 11.91 33.29 18.46
C HIS A 2 12.79 33.25 17.21
N GLU A 3 13.92 33.96 17.25
CA GLU A 3 14.91 33.92 16.18
C GLU A 3 15.86 32.74 16.41
N LEU A 4 16.01 31.87 15.42
CA LEU A 4 16.93 30.76 15.43
C LEU A 4 18.05 30.99 14.42
N THR A 5 19.28 30.73 14.82
CA THR A 5 20.44 30.86 13.93
C THR A 5 20.71 29.50 13.27
N ILE A 6 20.83 29.49 11.94
CA ILE A 6 21.24 28.31 11.19
C ILE A 6 22.72 28.07 11.44
N THR A 7 23.07 26.96 12.10
CA THR A 7 24.44 26.57 12.43
C THR A 7 25.06 25.57 11.47
N GLY A 8 24.23 24.94 10.62
CA GLY A 8 24.70 23.96 9.64
C GLY A 8 23.60 23.56 8.68
N VAL A 9 24.02 22.93 7.57
CA VAL A 9 23.15 22.31 6.57
C VAL A 9 23.58 20.86 6.44
N PHE A 10 22.62 19.94 6.46
CA PHE A 10 22.87 18.52 6.28
C PHE A 10 22.27 18.02 4.96
N GLU A 11 22.79 16.92 4.45
CA GLU A 11 22.24 16.27 3.26
C GLU A 11 20.84 15.67 3.56
N ASN A 12 20.01 15.64 2.54
CA ASN A 12 18.69 15.01 2.67
C ASN A 12 18.84 13.54 3.09
N LEU A 13 18.00 13.13 4.03
CA LEU A 13 17.95 11.74 4.45
C LEU A 13 17.52 10.83 3.28
N PRO A 14 18.05 9.59 3.21
CA PRO A 14 17.64 8.65 2.17
C PRO A 14 16.12 8.46 2.13
N ALA A 15 15.57 8.29 0.94
CA ALA A 15 14.13 8.05 0.75
C ALA A 15 13.58 6.83 1.53
N ALA A 16 14.45 5.89 1.88
CA ALA A 16 14.16 4.73 2.73
C ALA A 16 14.20 5.03 4.23
N SER A 17 14.48 6.29 4.64
CA SER A 17 14.39 6.67 6.04
C SER A 17 12.93 6.72 6.50
N HIS A 18 12.67 6.22 7.71
CA HIS A 18 11.37 6.37 8.38
C HIS A 18 11.18 7.75 9.01
N ILE A 19 12.24 8.56 9.09
CA ILE A 19 12.24 9.92 9.60
C ILE A 19 12.35 10.87 8.41
N ASN A 20 11.50 11.90 8.39
CA ASN A 20 11.61 13.04 7.50
C ASN A 20 11.94 14.26 8.36
N ILE A 21 13.08 14.89 8.11
CA ILE A 21 13.56 16.04 8.91
C ILE A 21 13.84 17.19 7.94
N ASP A 22 13.06 18.25 8.07
CA ASP A 22 13.29 19.50 7.34
C ASP A 22 14.19 20.46 8.16
N PHE A 23 14.00 20.46 9.50
CA PHE A 23 14.77 21.26 10.45
C PHE A 23 15.12 20.42 11.67
N LEU A 24 16.34 20.59 12.16
CA LEU A 24 16.83 19.94 13.37
C LEU A 24 17.27 21.01 14.37
N CYS A 25 16.65 21.05 15.54
CA CYS A 25 17.05 21.91 16.63
C CYS A 25 17.35 21.12 17.90
N ASN A 26 18.08 21.73 18.84
CA ASN A 26 18.39 21.13 20.13
C ASN A 26 17.10 20.97 20.96
N ALA A 27 16.83 19.76 21.47
CA ALA A 27 15.65 19.45 22.27
C ALA A 27 15.53 20.29 23.55
N VAL A 28 16.63 20.67 24.16
CA VAL A 28 16.62 21.53 25.35
C VAL A 28 16.06 22.92 25.01
N HIS A 29 16.48 23.51 23.89
CA HIS A 29 15.93 24.78 23.42
C HIS A 29 14.47 24.63 22.96
N ALA A 30 14.12 23.52 22.32
CA ALA A 30 12.75 23.27 21.93
C ALA A 30 11.80 23.21 23.13
N SER A 31 12.22 22.62 24.26
CA SER A 31 11.39 22.58 25.48
C SER A 31 11.18 23.95 26.11
N GLU A 32 12.20 24.84 26.07
CA GLU A 32 12.10 26.23 26.53
C GLU A 32 11.19 27.07 25.62
N LEU A 33 11.31 26.87 24.29
CA LEU A 33 10.54 27.59 23.29
C LEU A 33 9.06 27.20 23.28
N LEU A 34 8.75 25.92 23.47
CA LEU A 34 7.40 25.40 23.46
C LEU A 34 6.74 25.40 24.84
N ASN A 35 7.49 25.79 25.88
CA ASN A 35 7.05 25.70 27.28
C ASN A 35 6.54 24.31 27.67
N GLU A 36 7.08 23.27 27.01
CA GLU A 36 6.69 21.88 27.18
C GLU A 36 7.70 21.13 28.06
N ASN A 37 7.19 20.33 28.98
CA ASN A 37 8.03 19.46 29.79
C ASN A 37 8.36 18.19 29.02
N LEU A 38 9.48 18.16 28.28
CA LEU A 38 9.97 16.97 27.54
C LEU A 38 10.24 15.73 28.43
N ARG A 39 10.13 15.86 29.74
CA ARG A 39 10.22 14.75 30.69
C ARG A 39 8.87 14.09 30.94
N SER A 40 7.79 14.59 30.36
CA SER A 40 6.47 13.95 30.45
C SER A 40 6.43 12.73 29.55
N TYR A 41 6.21 11.58 30.13
CA TYR A 41 6.05 10.29 29.41
C TYR A 41 4.75 10.23 28.56
N TRP A 42 3.88 11.22 28.70
CA TRP A 42 2.51 11.20 28.20
C TRP A 42 2.31 11.91 26.86
N ASP A 43 3.30 12.65 26.41
CA ASP A 43 3.10 13.56 25.30
C ASP A 43 3.01 12.85 23.93
N GLY A 44 3.41 11.58 23.81
CA GLY A 44 3.30 10.79 22.57
C GLY A 44 3.97 11.42 21.34
N ARG A 45 4.60 12.61 21.51
CA ARG A 45 5.20 13.41 20.44
C ARG A 45 6.65 13.08 20.17
N SER A 46 7.31 12.32 21.07
CA SER A 46 8.73 11.98 20.96
C SER A 46 8.96 10.56 20.51
N LEU A 47 9.92 10.37 19.59
CA LEU A 47 10.44 9.06 19.21
C LEU A 47 11.69 8.77 20.06
N THR A 48 11.68 7.63 20.76
CA THR A 48 12.80 7.25 21.61
C THR A 48 13.63 6.16 20.93
N TYR A 49 14.91 6.45 20.71
CA TYR A 49 15.88 5.49 20.19
C TYR A 49 16.84 5.08 21.30
N VAL A 50 17.12 3.78 21.40
CA VAL A 50 18.04 3.23 22.39
C VAL A 50 19.20 2.52 21.68
N LEU A 51 20.41 2.97 21.94
CA LEU A 51 21.62 2.31 21.45
C LEU A 51 22.11 1.32 22.51
N PHE A 52 22.19 0.05 22.15
CA PHE A 52 22.71 -1.00 23.00
C PHE A 52 24.19 -1.24 22.74
N SER A 53 24.99 -1.40 23.81
CA SER A 53 26.42 -1.71 23.72
C SER A 53 26.71 -3.13 23.19
N SER A 54 25.80 -4.08 23.39
CA SER A 54 25.80 -5.40 22.78
C SER A 54 24.62 -5.48 21.82
N GLY A 55 24.85 -5.78 20.55
CA GLY A 55 23.87 -5.69 19.46
C GLY A 55 22.58 -6.52 19.59
N ASN A 56 22.32 -7.19 20.70
CA ASN A 56 21.12 -8.01 20.90
C ASN A 56 20.33 -7.56 22.14
N VAL A 57 19.02 -7.34 21.94
CA VAL A 57 18.06 -7.19 23.02
C VAL A 57 17.86 -8.57 23.67
N ASN A 58 18.41 -8.75 24.86
CA ASN A 58 18.25 -9.99 25.61
C ASN A 58 17.00 -9.96 26.51
N GLU A 59 16.61 -11.12 27.06
CA GLU A 59 15.44 -11.22 27.94
C GLU A 59 15.52 -10.31 29.19
N GLN A 60 16.73 -10.01 29.67
CA GLN A 60 16.88 -9.13 30.83
C GLN A 60 16.46 -7.69 30.52
N ILE A 61 16.79 -7.21 29.31
CA ILE A 61 16.36 -5.88 28.85
C ILE A 61 14.84 -5.83 28.68
N GLN A 62 14.26 -6.88 28.10
CA GLN A 62 12.81 -7.00 27.95
C GLN A 62 12.09 -7.00 29.31
N ARG A 63 12.63 -7.71 30.31
CA ARG A 63 12.09 -7.70 31.68
C ARG A 63 12.20 -6.32 32.35
N ARG A 64 13.29 -5.58 32.14
CA ARG A 64 13.43 -4.22 32.66
C ARG A 64 12.43 -3.27 32.01
N LEU A 65 12.15 -3.46 30.72
CA LEU A 65 11.15 -2.66 30.01
C LEU A 65 9.73 -2.91 30.58
N SER A 66 9.40 -4.15 30.91
CA SER A 66 8.10 -4.46 31.54
C SER A 66 7.96 -3.83 32.94
N VAL A 67 9.05 -3.71 33.71
CA VAL A 67 9.05 -3.00 34.99
C VAL A 67 8.81 -1.49 34.80
N VAL A 68 9.37 -0.89 33.74
CA VAL A 68 9.09 0.52 33.41
C VAL A 68 7.63 0.69 33.02
N ALA A 69 7.07 -0.22 32.20
CA ALA A 69 5.67 -0.21 31.82
C ALA A 69 4.74 -0.30 33.04
N GLN A 70 5.08 -1.18 33.99
CA GLN A 70 4.32 -1.37 35.23
C GLN A 70 4.34 -0.13 36.14
N LYS A 71 5.49 0.54 36.28
CA LYS A 71 5.57 1.80 37.02
C LYS A 71 4.73 2.90 36.42
N THR A 72 4.55 2.88 35.10
CA THR A 72 3.70 3.84 34.39
C THR A 72 2.21 3.52 34.63
N GLU A 73 1.86 2.24 34.75
CA GLU A 73 0.51 1.79 35.10
C GLU A 73 0.12 2.23 36.52
N ASP A 74 1.02 2.07 37.49
CA ASP A 74 0.83 2.53 38.88
C ASP A 74 0.60 4.04 39.00
N GLN A 75 1.00 4.83 37.97
CA GLN A 75 0.76 6.26 37.87
C GLN A 75 -0.56 6.61 37.15
N GLY A 76 -1.45 5.65 36.91
CA GLY A 76 -2.76 5.88 36.30
C GLY A 76 -2.78 5.88 34.77
N ALA A 77 -1.71 5.44 34.15
CA ALA A 77 -1.51 5.54 32.70
C ALA A 77 -2.07 4.41 31.85
N GLY A 78 -2.80 3.49 32.44
CA GLY A 78 -3.31 2.32 31.73
C GLY A 78 -2.25 1.25 31.44
N ILE A 79 -2.67 0.13 30.86
CA ILE A 79 -1.81 -1.03 30.58
C ILE A 79 -0.99 -0.76 29.30
N TRP A 80 0.29 -0.47 29.47
CA TRP A 80 1.23 -0.27 28.36
C TRP A 80 2.07 -1.52 28.11
N LYS A 81 2.12 -1.95 26.87
CA LYS A 81 3.05 -2.99 26.42
C LYS A 81 4.17 -2.32 25.63
N LEU A 82 5.33 -2.16 26.26
CA LEU A 82 6.51 -1.62 25.61
C LEU A 82 7.30 -2.73 24.93
N SER A 83 7.76 -2.49 23.71
CA SER A 83 8.60 -3.40 22.95
C SER A 83 9.66 -2.63 22.16
N PHE A 84 10.81 -3.26 21.91
CA PHE A 84 11.83 -2.71 21.02
C PHE A 84 11.61 -3.22 19.60
N ILE A 85 11.72 -2.33 18.65
CA ILE A 85 11.73 -2.66 17.23
C ILE A 85 13.13 -2.33 16.70
N PRO A 86 13.85 -3.30 16.12
CA PRO A 86 15.15 -3.04 15.51
C PRO A 86 15.05 -1.94 14.46
N LEU A 87 16.00 -1.00 14.44
CA LEU A 87 15.97 0.14 13.52
C LEU A 87 15.84 -0.30 12.04
N ARG A 88 16.47 -1.41 11.67
CA ARG A 88 16.40 -2.00 10.33
C ARG A 88 15.01 -2.54 9.96
N GLU A 89 14.19 -2.85 10.96
CA GLU A 89 12.85 -3.43 10.78
C GLU A 89 11.75 -2.37 10.77
N ILE A 90 12.02 -1.16 11.26
CA ILE A 90 11.01 -0.10 11.37
C ILE A 90 10.37 0.18 10.01
N TYR A 91 11.16 0.27 8.94
CA TYR A 91 10.67 0.65 7.61
C TYR A 91 9.70 -0.36 6.98
N LEU A 92 9.88 -1.66 7.25
CA LEU A 92 9.09 -2.74 6.63
C LEU A 92 8.05 -3.36 7.57
N TYR A 93 8.30 -3.38 8.88
CA TYR A 93 7.50 -4.17 9.83
C TYR A 93 6.78 -3.34 10.90
N ALA A 94 7.20 -2.09 11.15
CA ALA A 94 6.57 -1.31 12.20
C ALA A 94 5.24 -0.70 11.73
N GLN A 95 4.21 -0.88 12.56
CA GLN A 95 2.94 -0.16 12.41
C GLN A 95 2.98 1.06 13.34
N LEU A 96 3.66 2.10 12.90
CA LEU A 96 3.77 3.34 13.65
C LEU A 96 2.65 4.30 13.24
N HIS A 97 1.94 4.82 14.24
CA HIS A 97 0.91 5.84 14.04
C HIS A 97 1.51 7.23 14.32
N GLY A 98 1.13 8.25 13.57
CA GLY A 98 1.55 9.62 13.79
C GLY A 98 2.50 10.18 12.71
N LYS A 99 3.35 11.15 13.08
CA LYS A 99 4.24 11.92 12.17
C LYS A 99 5.40 11.10 11.54
N VAL A 100 5.49 9.82 11.83
CA VAL A 100 6.48 8.92 11.22
C VAL A 100 5.95 8.47 9.87
N ARG A 101 6.80 8.56 8.85
CA ARG A 101 6.47 8.10 7.49
C ARG A 101 5.91 6.68 7.56
N ALA A 102 4.70 6.47 7.03
CA ALA A 102 4.05 5.16 7.04
C ALA A 102 4.99 4.11 6.45
N PRO A 103 5.35 3.06 7.18
CA PRO A 103 6.27 2.04 6.70
C PRO A 103 5.68 1.36 5.47
N LYS A 104 6.53 1.05 4.49
CA LYS A 104 6.11 0.17 3.40
C LYS A 104 5.82 -1.20 4.00
N ALA A 105 4.59 -1.68 3.84
CA ALA A 105 4.26 -3.01 4.32
C ALA A 105 5.12 -4.06 3.60
N ILE A 106 5.76 -4.95 4.33
CA ILE A 106 6.55 -6.08 3.79
C ILE A 106 5.75 -6.88 2.74
N GLN A 107 4.43 -6.90 2.88
CA GLN A 107 3.52 -7.52 1.93
C GLN A 107 3.67 -6.98 0.50
N GLU A 108 3.93 -5.67 0.32
CA GLU A 108 4.16 -5.07 -1.00
C GLU A 108 5.43 -5.62 -1.65
N VAL A 109 6.46 -5.83 -0.85
CA VAL A 109 7.72 -6.42 -1.31
C VAL A 109 7.50 -7.88 -1.75
N TYR A 110 6.74 -8.66 -0.98
CA TYR A 110 6.39 -10.03 -1.37
C TYR A 110 5.55 -10.10 -2.63
N ILE A 111 4.57 -9.22 -2.78
CA ILE A 111 3.74 -9.14 -3.97
C ILE A 111 4.58 -8.78 -5.20
N ALA A 112 5.41 -7.74 -5.11
CA ALA A 112 6.30 -7.34 -6.21
C ALA A 112 7.29 -8.46 -6.59
N SER A 113 7.86 -9.14 -5.58
CA SER A 113 8.75 -10.29 -5.78
C SER A 113 8.04 -11.46 -6.46
N ALA A 114 6.80 -11.77 -6.07
CA ALA A 114 5.99 -12.82 -6.69
C ALA A 114 5.69 -12.49 -8.15
N ILE A 115 5.33 -11.25 -8.47
CA ILE A 115 5.09 -10.80 -9.84
C ILE A 115 6.37 -10.96 -10.69
N ALA A 116 7.50 -10.47 -10.19
CA ALA A 116 8.79 -10.60 -10.87
C ALA A 116 9.16 -12.07 -11.11
N PHE A 117 8.94 -12.92 -10.11
CA PHE A 117 9.16 -14.37 -10.22
C PHE A 117 8.28 -15.01 -11.32
N PHE A 118 6.99 -14.70 -11.36
CA PHE A 118 6.08 -15.24 -12.36
C PHE A 118 6.44 -14.79 -13.78
N ILE A 119 6.82 -13.52 -13.97
CA ILE A 119 7.27 -13.02 -15.28
C ILE A 119 8.55 -13.73 -15.73
N LEU A 120 9.50 -13.92 -14.83
CA LEU A 120 10.73 -14.63 -15.08
C LEU A 120 10.48 -16.09 -15.44
N LEU A 121 9.56 -16.73 -14.72
CA LEU A 121 9.12 -18.11 -14.99
C LEU A 121 8.46 -18.23 -16.38
N LEU A 122 7.60 -17.28 -16.77
CA LEU A 122 7.01 -17.21 -18.10
C LEU A 122 8.07 -17.06 -19.19
N ALA A 123 9.05 -16.18 -18.99
CA ALA A 123 10.17 -16.01 -19.92
C ALA A 123 11.00 -17.30 -20.04
N GLY A 124 11.27 -17.97 -18.92
CA GLY A 124 11.95 -19.25 -18.87
C GLY A 124 11.19 -20.36 -19.62
N PHE A 125 9.88 -20.46 -19.40
CA PHE A 125 9.02 -21.40 -20.12
C PHE A 125 9.04 -21.15 -21.62
N ASN A 126 8.98 -19.90 -22.04
CA ASN A 126 9.10 -19.51 -23.44
C ASN A 126 10.42 -19.94 -24.06
N TYR A 127 11.52 -19.64 -23.38
CA TYR A 127 12.84 -20.03 -23.85
C TYR A 127 12.96 -21.57 -23.98
N ILE A 128 12.53 -22.34 -22.98
CA ILE A 128 12.56 -23.81 -23.00
C ILE A 128 11.72 -24.34 -24.18
N ASN A 129 10.51 -23.81 -24.39
CA ASN A 129 9.62 -24.22 -25.48
C ASN A 129 10.26 -23.97 -26.85
N LEU A 130 10.79 -22.77 -27.09
CA LEU A 130 11.41 -22.39 -28.36
C LEU A 130 12.73 -23.13 -28.60
N SER A 131 13.58 -23.25 -27.58
CA SER A 131 14.85 -23.96 -27.66
C SER A 131 14.63 -25.47 -27.94
N THR A 132 13.65 -26.06 -27.26
CA THR A 132 13.30 -27.48 -27.50
C THR A 132 12.68 -27.68 -28.87
N ALA A 133 11.87 -26.76 -29.37
CA ALA A 133 11.34 -26.82 -30.71
C ALA A 133 12.46 -26.77 -31.76
N ARG A 134 13.39 -25.83 -31.65
CA ARG A 134 14.55 -25.73 -32.55
C ARG A 134 15.50 -26.92 -32.45
N SER A 135 15.53 -27.64 -31.33
CA SER A 135 16.41 -28.80 -31.10
C SER A 135 16.17 -29.93 -32.10
N THR A 136 14.95 -30.10 -32.58
CA THR A 136 14.63 -31.11 -33.58
C THR A 136 15.28 -30.84 -34.94
N LEU A 137 15.47 -29.56 -35.31
CA LEU A 137 16.20 -29.16 -36.53
C LEU A 137 17.71 -29.42 -36.39
N ARG A 138 18.26 -29.28 -35.20
CA ARG A 138 19.68 -29.53 -34.91
C ARG A 138 20.00 -31.01 -34.64
N GLY A 139 18.99 -31.88 -34.65
CA GLY A 139 19.19 -33.29 -34.39
C GLY A 139 20.21 -33.94 -35.34
N ARG A 140 20.19 -33.59 -36.64
CA ARG A 140 21.14 -34.11 -37.63
C ARG A 140 22.58 -33.71 -37.33
N GLU A 141 22.82 -32.44 -36.97
CA GLU A 141 24.13 -31.91 -36.59
C GLU A 141 24.70 -32.65 -35.36
N VAL A 142 23.89 -32.82 -34.32
CA VAL A 142 24.26 -33.55 -33.10
C VAL A 142 24.53 -35.03 -33.43
N GLY A 143 23.74 -35.63 -34.30
CA GLY A 143 23.92 -37.02 -34.75
C GLY A 143 25.26 -37.23 -35.45
N VAL A 144 25.63 -36.33 -36.38
CA VAL A 144 26.92 -36.39 -37.08
C VAL A 144 28.08 -36.20 -36.10
N ARG A 145 28.01 -35.23 -35.20
CA ARG A 145 29.07 -34.98 -34.21
C ARG A 145 29.28 -36.17 -33.29
N LYS A 146 28.20 -36.85 -32.87
CA LYS A 146 28.31 -38.07 -32.06
C LYS A 146 28.89 -39.26 -32.85
N ALA A 147 28.54 -39.35 -34.11
CA ALA A 147 29.14 -40.37 -34.99
C ALA A 147 30.66 -40.18 -35.18
N LEU A 148 31.10 -38.90 -35.11
CA LEU A 148 32.52 -38.52 -35.14
C LEU A 148 33.19 -38.55 -33.76
N GLY A 149 32.52 -39.06 -32.70
CA GLY A 149 33.11 -39.31 -31.40
C GLY A 149 32.86 -38.21 -30.33
N ALA A 150 32.00 -37.22 -30.58
CA ALA A 150 31.69 -36.27 -29.55
C ALA A 150 30.93 -36.93 -28.37
N ASP A 151 31.47 -36.68 -27.15
CA ASP A 151 30.85 -37.18 -25.93
C ASP A 151 29.63 -36.35 -25.51
N ARG A 152 28.82 -36.93 -24.62
CA ARG A 152 27.58 -36.28 -24.17
C ARG A 152 27.81 -35.03 -23.36
N ALA A 153 28.87 -35.03 -22.52
CA ALA A 153 29.19 -33.92 -21.63
C ALA A 153 29.64 -32.68 -22.44
N SER A 154 30.49 -32.87 -23.46
CA SER A 154 30.93 -31.83 -24.36
C SER A 154 29.75 -31.12 -25.07
N LEU A 155 28.78 -31.92 -25.59
CA LEU A 155 27.59 -31.38 -26.23
C LEU A 155 26.70 -30.61 -25.21
N MET A 156 26.55 -31.13 -23.98
CA MET A 156 25.80 -30.44 -22.93
C MET A 156 26.45 -29.09 -22.58
N MET A 157 27.75 -29.05 -22.39
CA MET A 157 28.47 -27.82 -22.08
C MET A 157 28.38 -26.80 -23.21
N GLN A 158 28.41 -27.26 -24.48
CA GLN A 158 28.23 -26.39 -25.63
C GLN A 158 26.84 -25.74 -25.62
N PHE A 159 25.76 -26.51 -25.40
CA PHE A 159 24.39 -25.96 -25.39
C PHE A 159 24.12 -25.08 -24.14
N LEU A 160 24.72 -25.41 -23.00
CA LEU A 160 24.65 -24.55 -21.82
C LEU A 160 25.40 -23.23 -22.07
N GLY A 161 26.59 -23.28 -22.70
CA GLY A 161 27.33 -22.08 -23.08
C GLY A 161 26.58 -21.18 -24.06
N GLU A 162 25.94 -21.79 -25.08
CA GLU A 162 25.09 -21.07 -26.03
C GLU A 162 23.92 -20.38 -25.31
N SER A 163 23.24 -21.11 -24.41
CA SER A 163 22.15 -20.57 -23.60
C SER A 163 22.66 -19.42 -22.69
N GLY A 164 23.83 -19.57 -22.08
CA GLY A 164 24.45 -18.55 -21.27
C GLY A 164 24.72 -17.24 -22.04
N ILE A 165 25.23 -17.35 -23.27
CA ILE A 165 25.45 -16.17 -24.13
C ILE A 165 24.14 -15.44 -24.41
N TYR A 166 23.06 -16.15 -24.78
CA TYR A 166 21.74 -15.52 -24.99
C TYR A 166 21.24 -14.82 -23.73
N ILE A 167 21.40 -15.43 -22.57
CA ILE A 167 20.95 -14.84 -21.31
C ILE A 167 21.78 -13.61 -20.93
N VAL A 168 23.12 -13.64 -21.14
CA VAL A 168 23.96 -12.48 -20.90
C VAL A 168 23.56 -11.30 -21.79
N VAL A 169 23.36 -11.53 -23.09
CA VAL A 169 22.92 -10.49 -24.03
C VAL A 169 21.55 -9.95 -23.61
N ALA A 170 20.58 -10.84 -23.31
CA ALA A 170 19.24 -10.46 -22.87
C ALA A 170 19.29 -9.63 -21.56
N LEU A 171 20.12 -10.02 -20.60
CA LEU A 171 20.28 -9.32 -19.32
C LEU A 171 20.90 -7.93 -19.52
N THR A 172 21.88 -7.81 -20.40
CA THR A 172 22.50 -6.52 -20.74
C THR A 172 21.46 -5.57 -21.37
N LEU A 173 20.67 -6.07 -22.33
CA LEU A 173 19.59 -5.30 -22.94
C LEU A 173 18.51 -4.93 -21.92
N ALA A 174 18.14 -5.85 -21.03
CA ALA A 174 17.19 -5.60 -19.97
C ALA A 174 17.69 -4.53 -18.98
N PHE A 175 18.98 -4.55 -18.64
CA PHE A 175 19.59 -3.53 -17.77
C PHE A 175 19.57 -2.14 -18.42
N ILE A 176 19.95 -2.05 -19.69
CA ILE A 176 19.86 -0.79 -20.44
C ILE A 176 18.40 -0.30 -20.51
N GLY A 177 17.46 -1.20 -20.83
CA GLY A 177 16.04 -0.89 -20.85
C GLY A 177 15.50 -0.45 -19.49
N ALA A 178 15.95 -1.08 -18.39
CA ALA A 178 15.57 -0.69 -17.04
C ALA A 178 16.04 0.73 -16.70
N ILE A 179 17.28 1.07 -17.03
CA ILE A 179 17.80 2.45 -16.87
C ILE A 179 16.95 3.46 -17.64
N ALA A 180 16.64 3.18 -18.90
CA ALA A 180 15.87 4.08 -19.74
C ALA A 180 14.42 4.27 -19.25
N LEU A 181 13.81 3.22 -18.71
CA LEU A 181 12.43 3.25 -18.23
C LEU A 181 12.29 3.67 -16.76
N LEU A 182 13.39 3.76 -16.00
CA LEU A 182 13.36 4.06 -14.57
C LEU A 182 12.66 5.37 -14.22
N PRO A 183 12.88 6.51 -14.91
CA PRO A 183 12.18 7.75 -14.59
C PRO A 183 10.67 7.63 -14.78
N TRP A 184 10.23 6.95 -15.84
CA TRP A 184 8.83 6.69 -16.10
C TRP A 184 8.22 5.75 -15.05
N PHE A 185 8.93 4.70 -14.67
CA PHE A 185 8.50 3.79 -13.60
C PHE A 185 8.36 4.52 -12.26
N ASN A 186 9.32 5.36 -11.88
CA ASN A 186 9.28 6.16 -10.66
C ASN A 186 8.05 7.07 -10.61
N SER A 187 7.67 7.68 -11.74
CA SER A 187 6.48 8.55 -11.81
C SER A 187 5.18 7.77 -11.60
N ILE A 188 5.08 6.54 -12.11
CA ILE A 188 3.87 5.69 -11.99
C ILE A 188 3.78 5.04 -10.62
N ALA A 189 4.90 4.50 -10.13
CA ALA A 189 4.97 3.78 -8.86
C ALA A 189 5.06 4.72 -7.65
N ALA A 190 5.11 6.04 -7.87
CA ALA A 190 5.33 7.06 -6.84
C ALA A 190 6.53 6.72 -5.94
N THR A 191 7.66 6.32 -6.57
CA THR A 191 8.91 5.93 -5.90
C THR A 191 10.06 6.79 -6.38
N GLN A 192 11.18 6.70 -5.67
CA GLN A 192 12.43 7.38 -6.03
C GLN A 192 13.56 6.33 -6.03
N LEU A 193 13.47 5.38 -6.96
CA LEU A 193 14.54 4.41 -7.16
C LEU A 193 15.68 5.06 -7.92
N ASP A 194 16.91 4.89 -7.42
CA ASP A 194 18.12 5.38 -8.07
C ASP A 194 19.10 4.22 -8.31
N ILE A 195 19.77 4.25 -9.44
CA ILE A 195 20.78 3.28 -9.83
C ILE A 195 22.03 3.42 -8.95
N ALA A 196 22.31 4.62 -8.45
CA ALA A 196 23.43 4.84 -7.52
C ALA A 196 23.33 4.03 -6.21
N SER A 197 22.12 3.56 -5.89
CA SER A 197 21.85 2.67 -4.74
C SER A 197 22.20 1.19 -4.99
N PHE A 198 22.76 0.84 -6.18
CA PHE A 198 23.18 -0.53 -6.50
C PHE A 198 24.49 -0.88 -5.80
N ASP A 199 24.37 -1.57 -4.68
CA ASP A 199 25.51 -2.10 -3.92
C ASP A 199 26.03 -3.41 -4.55
N ILE A 200 27.27 -3.79 -4.19
CA ILE A 200 27.92 -5.04 -4.59
C ILE A 200 27.05 -6.28 -4.28
N GLN A 201 26.25 -6.23 -3.20
CA GLN A 201 25.33 -7.31 -2.85
C GLN A 201 24.26 -7.53 -3.93
N ILE A 202 23.69 -6.45 -4.47
CA ILE A 202 22.71 -6.52 -5.55
C ILE A 202 23.37 -7.09 -6.82
N ALA A 203 24.58 -6.66 -7.14
CA ALA A 203 25.33 -7.21 -8.28
C ALA A 203 25.56 -8.73 -8.14
N LEU A 204 25.91 -9.20 -6.95
CA LEU A 204 26.08 -10.63 -6.66
C LEU A 204 24.77 -11.41 -6.80
N ILE A 205 23.65 -10.86 -6.35
CA ILE A 205 22.32 -11.46 -6.52
C ILE A 205 21.97 -11.58 -8.03
N PHE A 206 22.27 -10.55 -8.82
CA PHE A 206 22.07 -10.59 -10.28
C PHE A 206 22.92 -11.68 -10.94
N ILE A 207 24.19 -11.82 -10.58
CA ILE A 207 25.07 -12.87 -11.10
C ILE A 207 24.57 -14.26 -10.68
N ALA A 208 24.18 -14.44 -9.44
CA ALA A 208 23.60 -15.70 -8.97
C ALA A 208 22.31 -16.04 -9.72
N GLY A 209 21.42 -15.05 -9.92
CA GLY A 209 20.20 -15.19 -10.71
C GLY A 209 20.50 -15.59 -12.17
N LEU A 210 21.50 -15.00 -12.80
CA LEU A 210 21.97 -15.34 -14.13
C LEU A 210 22.39 -16.83 -14.21
N ILE A 211 23.19 -17.29 -13.26
CA ILE A 211 23.65 -18.68 -13.20
C ILE A 211 22.47 -19.63 -13.04
N VAL A 212 21.58 -19.33 -12.09
CA VAL A 212 20.37 -20.15 -11.83
C VAL A 212 19.49 -20.20 -13.06
N LEU A 213 19.21 -19.07 -13.71
CA LEU A 213 18.43 -19.01 -14.95
C LEU A 213 19.06 -19.82 -16.08
N THR A 214 20.37 -19.69 -16.28
CA THR A 214 21.11 -20.44 -17.31
C THR A 214 20.99 -21.93 -17.06
N LEU A 215 21.16 -22.37 -15.81
CA LEU A 215 21.01 -23.77 -15.44
C LEU A 215 19.57 -24.26 -15.62
N LEU A 216 18.57 -23.54 -15.13
CA LEU A 216 17.17 -23.98 -15.22
C LEU A 216 16.67 -24.03 -16.68
N THR A 217 16.98 -23.02 -17.47
CA THR A 217 16.46 -22.91 -18.84
C THR A 217 17.31 -23.66 -19.86
N GLY A 218 18.63 -23.70 -19.67
CA GLY A 218 19.56 -24.35 -20.58
C GLY A 218 19.71 -25.86 -20.37
N THR A 219 19.54 -26.36 -19.15
CA THR A 219 19.76 -27.79 -18.83
C THR A 219 18.79 -28.71 -19.56
N TYR A 220 17.49 -28.35 -19.62
CA TYR A 220 16.50 -29.20 -20.26
C TYR A 220 16.75 -29.38 -21.77
N PRO A 221 16.94 -28.33 -22.58
CA PRO A 221 17.33 -28.47 -23.98
C PRO A 221 18.64 -29.25 -24.16
N ALA A 222 19.63 -28.96 -23.31
CA ALA A 222 20.92 -29.66 -23.37
C ALA A 222 20.80 -31.17 -23.13
N ILE A 223 20.01 -31.61 -22.13
CA ILE A 223 19.75 -33.00 -21.85
C ILE A 223 19.01 -33.64 -23.02
N VAL A 224 17.98 -32.98 -23.56
CA VAL A 224 17.18 -33.53 -24.68
C VAL A 224 18.05 -33.75 -25.92
N LEU A 225 18.83 -32.71 -26.31
CA LEU A 225 19.72 -32.75 -27.47
C LEU A 225 20.83 -33.79 -27.30
N SER A 226 21.47 -33.79 -26.14
CA SER A 226 22.56 -34.73 -25.86
C SER A 226 22.11 -36.19 -25.74
N ALA A 227 20.81 -36.49 -25.57
CA ALA A 227 20.27 -37.83 -25.46
C ALA A 227 19.96 -38.50 -26.83
N PHE A 228 20.03 -37.77 -27.96
CA PHE A 228 19.73 -38.29 -29.26
C PHE A 228 20.71 -39.43 -29.67
N LYS A 229 20.14 -40.55 -30.18
CA LYS A 229 20.93 -41.70 -30.69
C LYS A 229 21.24 -41.48 -32.16
N PRO A 230 22.52 -41.57 -32.62
CA PRO A 230 22.91 -41.30 -34.01
C PRO A 230 22.14 -42.18 -35.05
N VAL A 231 21.96 -43.44 -34.72
CA VAL A 231 21.29 -44.43 -35.62
C VAL A 231 19.83 -44.07 -35.91
N ALA A 232 19.10 -43.58 -34.90
CA ALA A 232 17.69 -43.22 -35.06
C ALA A 232 17.53 -41.93 -35.92
N ILE A 233 18.53 -41.01 -35.83
CA ILE A 233 18.54 -39.76 -36.60
C ILE A 233 18.83 -40.05 -38.08
N LEU A 234 19.77 -40.92 -38.38
CA LEU A 234 20.14 -41.29 -39.76
C LEU A 234 19.06 -42.10 -40.49
N LYS A 235 18.21 -42.85 -39.75
CA LYS A 235 17.07 -43.58 -40.30
C LYS A 235 15.81 -42.74 -40.50
N GLY A 236 15.83 -41.46 -40.18
CA GLY A 236 14.67 -40.56 -40.34
C GLY A 236 13.58 -40.72 -39.25
N ASP A 237 13.76 -41.58 -38.28
CA ASP A 237 12.80 -41.85 -37.18
C ASP A 237 12.81 -40.78 -36.05
N VAL A 238 13.32 -39.58 -36.32
CA VAL A 238 13.36 -38.48 -35.36
C VAL A 238 11.95 -38.13 -34.82
N MET A 239 10.92 -38.39 -35.62
CA MET A 239 9.53 -38.14 -35.25
C MET A 239 8.96 -39.14 -34.24
N LYS A 240 9.42 -40.37 -34.19
CA LYS A 240 8.92 -41.40 -33.25
C LYS A 240 9.53 -41.29 -31.84
N MET A 241 10.65 -40.57 -31.68
CA MET A 241 11.26 -40.28 -30.36
C MET A 241 10.55 -39.16 -29.59
N SER A 242 9.50 -38.60 -30.12
CA SER A 242 8.70 -37.51 -29.54
C SER A 242 7.73 -37.99 -28.43
N SER A 243 8.06 -39.06 -27.68
CA SER A 243 7.33 -39.35 -26.41
C SER A 243 7.44 -38.24 -25.36
N LYS A 244 8.18 -37.20 -25.67
CA LYS A 244 8.45 -36.04 -24.80
C LYS A 244 7.56 -34.80 -25.06
N GLY A 245 6.55 -34.90 -25.92
CA GLY A 245 5.54 -33.87 -26.13
C GLY A 245 4.72 -33.54 -24.86
N TYR A 246 4.69 -34.49 -23.90
CA TYR A 246 3.96 -34.29 -22.64
C TYR A 246 4.55 -33.19 -21.76
N PHE A 247 5.88 -33.16 -21.61
CA PHE A 247 6.55 -32.08 -20.82
C PHE A 247 6.33 -30.68 -21.42
N ARG A 248 6.38 -30.55 -22.74
CA ARG A 248 6.07 -29.30 -23.43
C ARG A 248 4.61 -28.89 -23.22
N LYS A 249 3.67 -29.85 -23.21
CA LYS A 249 2.27 -29.55 -22.90
C LYS A 249 2.10 -29.02 -21.47
N ILE A 250 2.77 -29.63 -20.49
CA ILE A 250 2.77 -29.14 -19.10
C ILE A 250 3.29 -27.72 -19.01
N ILE A 251 4.40 -27.40 -19.69
CA ILE A 251 4.95 -26.03 -19.69
C ILE A 251 3.96 -25.03 -20.29
N VAL A 252 3.32 -25.38 -21.42
CA VAL A 252 2.31 -24.51 -22.05
C VAL A 252 1.10 -24.30 -21.14
N VAL A 253 0.58 -25.37 -20.52
CA VAL A 253 -0.52 -25.27 -19.55
C VAL A 253 -0.11 -24.40 -18.36
N GLY A 254 1.08 -24.63 -17.79
CA GLY A 254 1.62 -23.80 -16.71
C GLY A 254 1.75 -22.32 -17.10
N GLN A 255 2.20 -22.04 -18.32
CA GLN A 255 2.30 -20.68 -18.85
C GLN A 255 0.92 -19.99 -18.93
N PHE A 256 -0.10 -20.70 -19.45
CA PHE A 256 -1.46 -20.18 -19.48
C PHE A 256 -2.04 -19.98 -18.08
N ALA A 257 -1.82 -20.93 -17.17
CA ALA A 257 -2.28 -20.83 -15.80
C ALA A 257 -1.69 -19.59 -15.10
N VAL A 258 -0.38 -19.38 -15.21
CA VAL A 258 0.28 -18.17 -14.64
C VAL A 258 -0.28 -16.90 -15.25
N SER A 259 -0.45 -16.85 -16.59
CA SER A 259 -1.02 -15.68 -17.27
C SER A 259 -2.44 -15.38 -16.80
N LEU A 260 -3.26 -16.42 -16.64
CA LEU A 260 -4.64 -16.30 -16.17
C LEU A 260 -4.69 -15.77 -14.73
N VAL A 261 -3.84 -16.29 -13.84
CA VAL A 261 -3.71 -15.81 -12.46
C VAL A 261 -3.34 -14.33 -12.44
N MET A 262 -2.38 -13.90 -13.28
CA MET A 262 -1.98 -12.50 -13.37
C MET A 262 -3.11 -11.59 -13.85
N ILE A 263 -3.86 -12.02 -14.89
CA ILE A 263 -5.03 -11.29 -15.38
C ILE A 263 -6.09 -11.16 -14.29
N PHE A 264 -6.41 -12.28 -13.63
CA PHE A 264 -7.41 -12.31 -12.58
C PHE A 264 -7.02 -11.40 -11.41
N ALA A 265 -5.76 -11.49 -10.94
CA ALA A 265 -5.25 -10.62 -9.89
C ALA A 265 -5.37 -9.13 -10.26
N THR A 266 -5.03 -8.78 -11.51
CA THR A 266 -5.16 -7.41 -12.01
C THR A 266 -6.62 -6.94 -12.01
N LEU A 267 -7.54 -7.77 -12.50
CA LEU A 267 -8.97 -7.45 -12.51
C LEU A 267 -9.53 -7.24 -11.09
N VAL A 268 -9.09 -8.07 -10.13
CA VAL A 268 -9.48 -7.92 -8.71
C VAL A 268 -8.97 -6.59 -8.18
N VAL A 269 -7.70 -6.23 -8.41
CA VAL A 269 -7.12 -4.96 -7.95
C VAL A 269 -7.85 -3.77 -8.57
N PHE A 270 -8.10 -3.77 -9.88
CA PHE A 270 -8.86 -2.70 -10.53
C PHE A 270 -10.28 -2.59 -9.99
N LYS A 271 -10.97 -3.70 -9.77
CA LYS A 271 -12.30 -3.71 -9.17
C LYS A 271 -12.29 -3.15 -7.75
N GLN A 272 -11.26 -3.47 -6.97
CA GLN A 272 -11.09 -2.96 -5.62
C GLN A 272 -10.84 -1.45 -5.60
N ILE A 273 -9.97 -0.93 -6.48
CA ILE A 273 -9.72 0.51 -6.60
C ILE A 273 -11.00 1.25 -7.02
N ASN A 274 -11.71 0.71 -8.00
CA ASN A 274 -12.98 1.29 -8.45
C ASN A 274 -14.03 1.29 -7.32
N PHE A 275 -14.09 0.24 -6.52
CA PHE A 275 -14.95 0.17 -5.34
C PHE A 275 -14.59 1.25 -4.31
N ILE A 276 -13.30 1.43 -3.99
CA ILE A 276 -12.81 2.48 -3.06
C ILE A 276 -13.24 3.87 -3.53
N ARG A 277 -13.08 4.17 -4.82
CA ARG A 277 -13.41 5.49 -5.38
C ARG A 277 -14.90 5.83 -5.40
N HIS A 278 -15.78 4.81 -5.48
CA HIS A 278 -17.22 5.01 -5.59
C HIS A 278 -17.99 4.58 -4.33
N LYS A 279 -17.28 4.18 -3.27
CA LYS A 279 -17.89 3.82 -2.01
C LYS A 279 -18.49 5.06 -1.35
N ASP A 280 -19.75 4.94 -0.94
CA ASP A 280 -20.36 5.94 -0.06
C ASP A 280 -19.62 5.95 1.29
N LEU A 281 -18.95 7.07 1.58
CA LEU A 281 -18.19 7.27 2.81
C LEU A 281 -19.09 7.61 4.00
N GLY A 282 -20.35 7.97 3.75
CA GLY A 282 -21.29 8.48 4.75
C GLY A 282 -21.09 9.97 5.07
N TYR A 283 -20.18 10.65 4.36
CA TYR A 283 -19.94 12.09 4.43
C TYR A 283 -19.52 12.64 3.05
N GLN A 284 -19.62 13.96 2.88
CA GLN A 284 -19.20 14.66 1.65
C GLN A 284 -17.73 15.06 1.74
N THR A 285 -16.99 14.87 0.66
CA THR A 285 -15.58 15.28 0.54
C THR A 285 -15.41 16.49 -0.38
N SER A 286 -16.29 16.63 -1.37
CA SER A 286 -16.16 17.65 -2.42
C SER A 286 -16.39 19.05 -1.89
N GLN A 287 -15.54 20.00 -2.36
CA GLN A 287 -15.67 21.43 -2.07
C GLN A 287 -15.45 21.80 -0.59
N ILE A 288 -14.82 20.92 0.18
CA ILE A 288 -14.47 21.18 1.56
C ILE A 288 -12.97 21.49 1.63
N LEU A 289 -12.63 22.75 1.90
CA LEU A 289 -11.30 23.20 2.18
C LEU A 289 -11.01 22.97 3.66
N THR A 290 -9.86 22.43 3.98
CA THR A 290 -9.42 22.12 5.34
C THR A 290 -8.19 22.91 5.71
N LEU A 291 -8.14 23.38 6.94
CA LEU A 291 -7.03 24.11 7.54
C LEU A 291 -6.66 23.44 8.85
N ALA A 292 -5.37 23.19 9.05
CA ALA A 292 -4.85 22.77 10.34
C ALA A 292 -4.32 24.02 11.10
N PHE A 293 -4.74 24.17 12.34
CA PHE A 293 -4.24 25.26 13.18
C PHE A 293 -2.96 24.84 13.89
N PRO A 294 -1.86 25.60 13.72
CA PRO A 294 -0.73 25.50 14.63
C PRO A 294 -1.15 25.81 16.08
N ASP A 295 -0.49 25.18 17.04
CA ASP A 295 -0.79 25.34 18.48
C ASP A 295 -0.61 26.79 18.98
N VAL A 296 0.16 27.60 18.25
CA VAL A 296 0.37 29.02 18.57
C VAL A 296 -0.88 29.90 18.35
N ILE A 297 -1.88 29.40 17.60
CA ILE A 297 -3.13 30.15 17.37
C ILE A 297 -4.08 29.86 18.53
N ALA A 298 -4.38 30.90 19.30
CA ALA A 298 -5.33 30.79 20.40
C ALA A 298 -6.74 30.39 19.93
N MET A 299 -7.46 29.70 20.79
CA MET A 299 -8.79 29.17 20.48
C MET A 299 -9.77 30.29 20.08
N GLU A 300 -9.74 31.40 20.78
CA GLU A 300 -10.58 32.56 20.51
C GLU A 300 -10.37 33.10 19.08
N GLN A 301 -9.14 33.10 18.60
CA GLN A 301 -8.82 33.53 17.24
C GLN A 301 -9.36 32.56 16.17
N ARG A 302 -9.42 31.25 16.47
CA ARG A 302 -10.04 30.23 15.58
C ARG A 302 -11.54 30.50 15.42
N PHE A 303 -12.22 30.87 16.50
CA PHE A 303 -13.63 31.27 16.46
C PHE A 303 -13.85 32.58 15.72
N VAL A 304 -12.96 33.57 15.88
CA VAL A 304 -13.04 34.80 15.11
C VAL A 304 -12.97 34.52 13.63
N LEU A 305 -12.00 33.68 13.21
CA LEU A 305 -11.90 33.28 11.80
C LEU A 305 -13.17 32.56 11.33
N LYS A 306 -13.71 31.57 12.09
CA LYS A 306 -14.99 30.90 11.78
C LYS A 306 -16.10 31.91 11.53
N ASN A 307 -16.27 32.88 12.44
CA ASN A 307 -17.33 33.86 12.36
C ASN A 307 -17.18 34.80 11.16
N GLU A 308 -15.96 35.24 10.85
CA GLU A 308 -15.71 36.07 9.67
C GLU A 308 -15.97 35.32 8.37
N LEU A 309 -15.53 34.05 8.28
CA LEU A 309 -15.77 33.21 7.11
C LEU A 309 -17.25 32.86 6.91
N SER A 310 -18.00 32.65 7.98
CA SER A 310 -19.45 32.35 7.91
C SER A 310 -20.29 33.50 7.33
N ARG A 311 -19.73 34.71 7.22
CA ARG A 311 -20.38 35.87 6.60
C ARG A 311 -20.11 35.99 5.11
N VAL A 312 -19.22 35.18 4.57
CA VAL A 312 -18.82 35.23 3.15
C VAL A 312 -19.83 34.46 2.30
N THR A 313 -20.42 35.10 1.32
CA THR A 313 -21.46 34.51 0.46
C THR A 313 -21.00 33.35 -0.43
N ALA A 314 -19.69 33.14 -0.59
CA ALA A 314 -19.12 32.01 -1.29
C ALA A 314 -18.94 30.77 -0.38
N ILE A 315 -19.18 30.90 0.93
CA ILE A 315 -19.00 29.86 1.92
C ILE A 315 -20.37 29.39 2.41
N GLU A 316 -20.65 28.10 2.31
CA GLU A 316 -21.91 27.49 2.74
C GLU A 316 -21.94 27.19 4.24
N SER A 317 -20.84 26.72 4.78
CA SER A 317 -20.67 26.41 6.20
C SER A 317 -19.21 26.33 6.61
N VAL A 318 -18.93 26.55 7.89
CA VAL A 318 -17.61 26.44 8.50
C VAL A 318 -17.73 25.66 9.79
N SER A 319 -16.92 24.64 9.98
CA SER A 319 -16.89 23.83 11.20
C SER A 319 -15.47 23.74 11.77
N LEU A 320 -15.42 23.70 13.10
CA LEU A 320 -14.21 23.44 13.87
C LEU A 320 -14.29 22.03 14.47
N CYS A 321 -13.22 21.25 14.35
CA CYS A 321 -13.13 19.91 14.92
C CYS A 321 -11.69 19.54 15.31
N ASN A 322 -11.55 18.52 16.15
CA ASN A 322 -10.23 17.98 16.48
C ASN A 322 -9.74 16.98 15.43
N SER A 323 -10.66 16.32 14.72
CA SER A 323 -10.32 15.35 13.67
C SER A 323 -11.29 15.45 12.50
N LEU A 324 -10.74 15.48 11.29
CA LEU A 324 -11.50 15.46 10.04
C LEU A 324 -11.99 14.03 9.73
N PRO A 325 -13.16 13.86 9.09
CA PRO A 325 -13.57 12.57 8.55
C PRO A 325 -12.51 12.00 7.60
N GLY A 326 -12.22 10.70 7.73
CA GLY A 326 -11.18 10.03 6.96
C GLY A 326 -9.80 9.95 7.64
N ASN A 327 -9.50 10.83 8.59
CA ASN A 327 -8.19 10.90 9.25
C ASN A 327 -8.07 10.08 10.55
N GLY A 328 -9.12 9.32 10.89
CA GLY A 328 -9.21 8.63 12.16
C GLY A 328 -9.76 9.52 13.28
N ALA A 329 -9.91 8.96 14.45
CA ALA A 329 -10.31 9.68 15.65
C ALA A 329 -9.46 9.24 16.84
N GLY A 330 -9.30 10.13 17.81
CA GLY A 330 -8.77 9.77 19.11
C GLY A 330 -9.62 8.66 19.74
N ARG A 331 -9.02 7.86 20.61
CA ARG A 331 -9.76 6.82 21.33
C ARG A 331 -9.75 7.16 22.81
N GLU A 332 -10.94 7.35 23.36
CA GLU A 332 -11.13 7.67 24.77
C GLU A 332 -11.58 6.46 25.56
N LYS A 333 -11.12 6.37 26.79
CA LYS A 333 -11.51 5.33 27.73
C LYS A 333 -12.89 5.66 28.28
N LEU A 334 -13.87 4.80 27.97
CA LEU A 334 -15.22 4.90 28.54
C LEU A 334 -15.20 4.74 30.07
N LEU A 335 -16.17 5.34 30.73
CA LEU A 335 -16.43 5.08 32.15
C LEU A 335 -16.73 3.61 32.34
N THR A 336 -16.11 2.98 33.35
CA THR A 336 -16.12 1.53 33.57
C THR A 336 -17.54 0.98 33.72
N GLU A 337 -18.42 1.75 34.35
CA GLU A 337 -19.84 1.42 34.56
C GLU A 337 -20.65 1.42 33.27
N LEU A 338 -20.22 2.14 32.25
CA LEU A 338 -20.90 2.24 30.97
C LEU A 338 -20.43 1.19 29.95
N VAL A 339 -19.33 0.49 30.23
CA VAL A 339 -18.80 -0.54 29.34
C VAL A 339 -19.66 -1.80 29.42
N PRO A 340 -20.24 -2.28 28.31
CA PRO A 340 -20.99 -3.53 28.30
C PRO A 340 -20.14 -4.69 28.83
N GLU A 341 -20.73 -5.56 29.70
CA GLU A 341 -20.02 -6.68 30.33
C GLU A 341 -19.28 -7.57 29.31
N ALA A 342 -19.93 -7.84 28.18
CA ALA A 342 -19.34 -8.63 27.08
C ALA A 342 -18.12 -7.99 26.40
N MET A 343 -17.83 -6.71 26.65
CA MET A 343 -16.76 -5.94 26.01
C MET A 343 -15.64 -5.52 26.95
N LYS A 344 -15.75 -5.83 28.25
CA LYS A 344 -14.74 -5.44 29.26
C LYS A 344 -13.33 -5.96 28.93
N ASP A 345 -13.24 -7.16 28.35
CA ASP A 345 -11.98 -7.79 27.97
C ASP A 345 -11.39 -7.29 26.64
N GLN A 346 -12.18 -6.58 25.81
CA GLN A 346 -11.76 -6.13 24.48
C GLN A 346 -11.18 -4.69 24.46
N GLY A 347 -11.08 -4.07 25.64
CA GLY A 347 -10.65 -2.70 25.80
C GLY A 347 -11.81 -1.70 25.77
N SER A 348 -11.91 -0.88 26.79
CA SER A 348 -13.01 0.06 27.08
C SER A 348 -12.95 1.38 26.30
N GLY A 349 -12.34 1.42 25.11
CA GLY A 349 -12.16 2.66 24.36
C GLY A 349 -13.18 2.85 23.24
N ILE A 350 -13.68 4.06 23.07
CA ILE A 350 -14.54 4.49 21.97
C ILE A 350 -13.85 5.58 21.15
N ASN A 351 -14.06 5.60 19.84
CA ASN A 351 -13.58 6.68 19.01
C ASN A 351 -14.31 7.98 19.37
N HIS A 352 -13.56 9.05 19.51
CA HIS A 352 -14.09 10.34 19.95
C HIS A 352 -13.69 11.46 19.02
N VAL A 353 -14.66 12.19 18.54
CA VAL A 353 -14.49 13.44 17.79
C VAL A 353 -15.07 14.58 18.61
N GLN A 354 -14.30 15.65 18.75
CA GLN A 354 -14.77 16.91 19.33
C GLN A 354 -15.07 17.88 18.21
N ALA A 355 -16.25 18.43 18.21
CA ALA A 355 -16.73 19.30 17.13
C ALA A 355 -17.66 20.39 17.61
N ASP A 356 -17.85 21.38 16.75
CA ASP A 356 -18.84 22.45 16.92
C ASP A 356 -20.23 22.07 16.35
N GLU A 357 -21.16 23.00 16.42
CA GLU A 357 -22.55 22.83 15.99
C GLU A 357 -22.74 22.65 14.48
N ASP A 358 -21.76 23.04 13.66
CA ASP A 358 -21.87 22.99 12.20
C ASP A 358 -21.24 21.73 11.59
N PHE A 359 -20.64 20.85 12.39
CA PHE A 359 -19.90 19.67 11.92
C PHE A 359 -20.76 18.78 11.03
N ILE A 360 -21.93 18.38 11.51
CA ILE A 360 -22.84 17.49 10.78
C ILE A 360 -23.25 18.09 9.44
N ARG A 361 -23.56 19.39 9.43
CA ARG A 361 -23.96 20.12 8.23
C ARG A 361 -22.80 20.27 7.23
N THR A 362 -21.61 20.62 7.71
CA THR A 362 -20.46 20.88 6.85
C THR A 362 -20.01 19.62 6.10
N PHE A 363 -20.04 18.48 6.77
CA PHE A 363 -19.68 17.21 6.16
C PHE A 363 -20.87 16.45 5.56
N GLY A 364 -22.10 16.97 5.65
CA GLY A 364 -23.30 16.34 5.11
C GLY A 364 -23.60 14.97 5.74
N ILE A 365 -23.23 14.80 7.03
CA ILE A 365 -23.50 13.55 7.77
C ILE A 365 -24.99 13.48 8.08
N THR A 366 -25.59 12.30 7.90
CA THR A 366 -27.03 12.10 8.08
C THR A 366 -27.36 11.83 9.55
N LEU A 367 -28.21 12.67 10.13
CA LEU A 367 -28.83 12.40 11.42
C LEU A 367 -29.96 11.38 11.24
N LYS A 368 -30.03 10.34 12.07
CA LYS A 368 -31.04 9.30 12.03
C LYS A 368 -32.12 9.45 13.10
N GLU A 369 -31.71 9.82 14.31
CA GLU A 369 -32.59 9.91 15.47
C GLU A 369 -32.15 11.11 16.32
N GLY A 370 -33.08 11.77 17.00
CA GLY A 370 -32.80 12.85 17.93
C GLY A 370 -32.51 14.19 17.25
N LYS A 371 -31.55 14.96 17.84
CA LYS A 371 -31.22 16.34 17.45
C LYS A 371 -29.71 16.44 17.20
N ASP A 372 -29.31 17.42 16.37
CA ASP A 372 -27.91 17.83 16.25
C ASP A 372 -27.52 18.85 17.32
N PHE A 373 -26.27 19.35 17.28
CA PHE A 373 -25.78 20.29 18.28
C PHE A 373 -26.35 21.72 18.18
N ARG A 374 -27.12 22.03 17.15
CA ARG A 374 -27.70 23.36 16.97
C ARG A 374 -28.73 23.65 18.03
N GLY A 375 -28.55 24.78 18.73
CA GLY A 375 -29.41 25.18 19.83
C GLY A 375 -29.05 24.58 21.19
N VAL A 376 -27.99 23.80 21.26
CA VAL A 376 -27.43 23.36 22.54
C VAL A 376 -26.72 24.52 23.22
N THR A 377 -27.01 24.72 24.50
CA THR A 377 -26.36 25.78 25.29
C THR A 377 -24.90 25.40 25.54
N PRO A 378 -23.93 26.29 25.25
CA PRO A 378 -22.53 26.06 25.60
C PRO A 378 -22.34 25.73 27.07
N GLY A 379 -21.52 24.72 27.36
CA GLY A 379 -21.28 24.23 28.72
C GLY A 379 -22.04 22.95 29.08
N ASN A 380 -23.09 22.59 28.36
CA ASN A 380 -23.70 21.26 28.49
C ASN A 380 -22.95 20.26 27.62
N LEU A 381 -22.39 19.23 28.24
CA LEU A 381 -21.75 18.16 27.50
C LEU A 381 -22.82 17.22 26.94
N VAL A 382 -22.92 17.21 25.63
CA VAL A 382 -23.84 16.33 24.90
C VAL A 382 -23.09 15.56 23.82
N PHE A 383 -23.64 14.41 23.45
CA PHE A 383 -23.03 13.52 22.49
C PHE A 383 -23.98 13.18 21.35
N LEU A 384 -23.40 13.06 20.16
CA LEU A 384 -23.96 12.29 19.06
C LEU A 384 -23.20 10.96 18.98
N VAL A 385 -23.92 9.88 18.72
CA VAL A 385 -23.31 8.55 18.54
C VAL A 385 -23.64 7.99 17.17
N ASN A 386 -22.79 7.12 16.64
CA ASN A 386 -23.09 6.45 15.38
C ASN A 386 -23.91 5.15 15.61
N GLU A 387 -24.47 4.58 14.54
CA GLU A 387 -25.24 3.32 14.60
C GLU A 387 -24.43 2.17 15.19
N SER A 388 -23.12 2.13 14.89
CA SER A 388 -22.20 1.13 15.45
C SER A 388 -22.05 1.26 16.96
N ALA A 389 -22.11 2.47 17.53
CA ALA A 389 -22.10 2.68 18.97
C ALA A 389 -23.41 2.23 19.61
N VAL A 390 -24.56 2.51 19.00
CA VAL A 390 -25.87 2.03 19.47
C VAL A 390 -25.87 0.51 19.58
N LYS A 391 -25.33 -0.18 18.58
CA LYS A 391 -25.17 -1.65 18.61
C LYS A 391 -24.16 -2.12 19.68
N TYR A 392 -23.07 -1.37 19.83
CA TYR A 392 -22.03 -1.69 20.82
C TYR A 392 -22.58 -1.66 22.25
N PHE A 393 -23.40 -0.65 22.57
CA PHE A 393 -24.03 -0.52 23.88
C PHE A 393 -25.30 -1.38 24.04
N GLY A 394 -25.83 -1.95 22.96
CA GLY A 394 -27.08 -2.71 22.99
C GLY A 394 -28.32 -1.86 23.26
N TRP A 395 -28.31 -0.59 22.85
CA TRP A 395 -29.43 0.32 23.06
C TRP A 395 -30.53 0.13 22.00
N ASP A 396 -31.78 0.09 22.42
CA ASP A 396 -32.93 0.16 21.51
C ASP A 396 -33.18 1.62 21.05
N HIS A 397 -33.01 2.57 21.99
CA HIS A 397 -33.06 4.01 21.77
C HIS A 397 -31.86 4.65 22.45
N ALA A 398 -31.18 5.54 21.75
CA ALA A 398 -29.96 6.17 22.26
C ALA A 398 -30.21 7.56 22.85
N GLU A 399 -31.25 8.30 22.37
CA GLU A 399 -31.57 9.63 22.89
C GLU A 399 -31.90 9.57 24.38
N GLY A 400 -31.32 10.46 25.17
CA GLY A 400 -31.49 10.52 26.62
C GLY A 400 -30.61 9.53 27.42
N LYS A 401 -29.80 8.71 26.75
CA LYS A 401 -28.85 7.81 27.44
C LYS A 401 -27.64 8.59 27.95
N GLU A 402 -27.17 8.18 29.11
CA GLU A 402 -25.93 8.70 29.66
C GLU A 402 -24.73 8.07 28.95
N LEU A 403 -23.76 8.90 28.58
CA LEU A 403 -22.47 8.51 28.03
C LEU A 403 -21.38 9.30 28.74
N GLY A 404 -20.21 8.69 28.93
CA GLY A 404 -19.10 9.37 29.59
C GLY A 404 -17.77 8.68 29.34
N TYR A 405 -16.72 9.43 29.54
CA TYR A 405 -15.35 8.99 29.33
C TYR A 405 -14.41 9.64 30.35
N TYR A 406 -13.22 9.04 30.52
CA TYR A 406 -12.18 9.64 31.35
C TYR A 406 -11.36 10.63 30.50
N THR A 407 -11.21 11.84 31.02
CA THR A 407 -10.25 12.83 30.51
C THR A 407 -9.12 13.02 31.51
N TYR A 408 -8.08 13.74 31.12
CA TYR A 408 -6.93 14.00 31.97
C TYR A 408 -6.87 15.49 32.32
N GLU A 409 -6.84 15.77 33.60
CA GLU A 409 -6.62 17.11 34.13
C GLU A 409 -5.20 17.20 34.72
N TYR A 410 -4.45 18.24 34.32
CA TYR A 410 -3.13 18.48 34.89
C TYR A 410 -3.24 19.21 36.21
N THR A 411 -2.70 18.60 37.26
CA THR A 411 -2.56 19.25 38.58
C THR A 411 -1.08 19.38 38.92
N SER A 412 -0.67 20.56 39.40
CA SER A 412 0.71 20.83 39.77
C SER A 412 1.26 19.97 40.91
N ALA A 413 0.36 19.34 41.69
CA ALA A 413 0.72 18.51 42.83
C ALA A 413 0.94 17.04 42.50
N THR A 414 0.21 16.46 41.54
CA THR A 414 0.18 15.02 41.25
C THR A 414 0.41 14.63 39.81
N GLY A 415 0.65 15.61 38.92
CA GLY A 415 0.71 15.37 37.47
C GLY A 415 -0.69 15.25 36.86
N TYR A 416 -0.87 14.33 35.91
CA TYR A 416 -2.18 14.08 35.28
C TYR A 416 -3.07 13.22 36.16
N ARG A 417 -4.33 13.66 36.37
CA ARG A 417 -5.37 12.91 37.07
C ARG A 417 -6.48 12.58 36.08
N GLU A 418 -6.93 11.31 36.08
CA GLU A 418 -8.16 10.92 35.36
C GLU A 418 -9.36 11.57 36.06
N VAL A 419 -10.17 12.26 35.25
CA VAL A 419 -11.42 12.88 35.70
C VAL A 419 -12.56 12.34 34.84
N PRO A 420 -13.62 11.79 35.46
CA PRO A 420 -14.77 11.32 34.72
C PRO A 420 -15.57 12.51 34.18
N ILE A 421 -15.95 12.40 32.93
CA ILE A 421 -16.84 13.35 32.24
C ILE A 421 -18.10 12.61 31.86
N HIS A 422 -19.25 13.18 32.21
CA HIS A 422 -20.59 12.66 31.93
C HIS A 422 -21.36 13.61 31.04
N GLY A 423 -22.19 13.07 30.16
CA GLY A 423 -23.07 13.85 29.31
C GLY A 423 -24.21 12.97 28.75
N GLU A 424 -25.11 13.60 28.05
CA GLU A 424 -26.29 12.96 27.48
C GLU A 424 -26.16 12.76 25.98
N VAL A 425 -26.61 11.62 25.48
CA VAL A 425 -26.75 11.35 24.04
C VAL A 425 -28.00 12.03 23.55
N ILE A 426 -27.86 13.00 22.61
CA ILE A 426 -28.99 13.77 22.06
C ILE A 426 -29.43 13.30 20.69
N GLY A 427 -28.63 12.47 20.01
CA GLY A 427 -28.98 11.96 18.70
C GLY A 427 -28.06 10.87 18.19
N VAL A 428 -28.53 10.21 17.14
CA VAL A 428 -27.83 9.14 16.42
C VAL A 428 -27.57 9.56 15.00
N ILE A 429 -26.34 9.45 14.56
CA ILE A 429 -25.93 9.68 13.18
C ILE A 429 -25.75 8.36 12.45
N LYS A 430 -25.92 8.37 11.13
CA LYS A 430 -25.58 7.24 10.27
C LYS A 430 -24.11 6.93 10.38
N ASP A 431 -23.76 5.65 10.30
CA ASP A 431 -22.37 5.21 10.24
C ASP A 431 -21.62 5.88 9.08
N TYR A 432 -20.44 6.44 9.35
CA TYR A 432 -19.56 6.98 8.34
C TYR A 432 -18.10 6.55 8.59
N HIS A 433 -17.28 6.59 7.55
CA HIS A 433 -15.88 6.19 7.63
C HIS A 433 -15.01 7.30 8.23
N GLN A 434 -14.83 7.28 9.55
CA GLN A 434 -13.93 8.21 10.25
C GLN A 434 -12.45 7.90 10.00
N ALA A 435 -12.10 6.64 9.77
CA ALA A 435 -10.79 6.19 9.34
C ALA A 435 -10.81 5.74 7.88
N ASP A 436 -9.70 5.22 7.39
CA ASP A 436 -9.61 4.66 6.05
C ASP A 436 -10.59 3.47 5.82
N LEU A 437 -10.87 3.18 4.55
CA LEU A 437 -11.81 2.11 4.16
C LEU A 437 -11.29 0.69 4.44
N LYS A 438 -10.05 0.53 4.89
CA LYS A 438 -9.48 -0.78 5.31
C LYS A 438 -10.01 -1.20 6.66
N ASN A 439 -10.44 -0.23 7.47
CA ASN A 439 -10.99 -0.45 8.79
C ASN A 439 -12.52 -0.56 8.75
N LYS A 440 -13.06 -1.48 9.56
CA LYS A 440 -14.50 -1.49 9.80
C LYS A 440 -14.90 -0.25 10.58
N ILE A 441 -16.10 0.29 10.30
CA ILE A 441 -16.65 1.39 11.07
C ILE A 441 -16.74 0.96 12.53
N GLN A 442 -16.11 1.73 13.40
CA GLN A 442 -16.04 1.47 14.83
C GLN A 442 -17.13 2.26 15.59
N PRO A 443 -17.52 1.82 16.79
CA PRO A 443 -18.31 2.65 17.68
C PRO A 443 -17.63 4.00 17.89
N MET A 444 -18.41 5.07 17.75
CA MET A 444 -17.91 6.44 17.82
C MET A 444 -18.89 7.35 18.51
N MET A 445 -18.35 8.31 19.25
CA MET A 445 -19.06 9.45 19.79
C MET A 445 -18.49 10.76 19.24
N ILE A 446 -19.36 11.73 19.05
CA ILE A 446 -18.99 13.12 18.77
C ILE A 446 -19.49 13.94 19.95
N SER A 447 -18.62 14.73 20.58
CA SER A 447 -19.00 15.65 21.65
C SER A 447 -19.09 17.09 21.14
N PHE A 448 -20.09 17.83 21.62
CA PHE A 448 -20.12 19.27 21.49
C PHE A 448 -19.08 19.88 22.44
N ASN A 449 -17.84 19.90 21.98
CA ASN A 449 -16.71 20.44 22.75
C ASN A 449 -15.71 21.07 21.78
N THR A 450 -15.40 22.32 22.03
CA THR A 450 -14.53 23.11 21.14
C THR A 450 -13.20 23.50 21.80
N ASN A 451 -12.87 22.90 22.96
CA ASN A 451 -11.66 23.25 23.70
C ASN A 451 -10.36 22.72 23.03
N TRP A 452 -10.49 21.68 22.19
CA TRP A 452 -9.35 21.00 21.56
C TRP A 452 -9.48 20.87 20.06
N VAL A 453 -10.20 21.80 19.40
CA VAL A 453 -10.36 21.78 17.94
C VAL A 453 -9.10 22.30 17.26
N SER A 454 -8.46 21.48 16.47
CA SER A 454 -7.20 21.76 15.77
C SER A 454 -7.37 21.92 14.26
N ASN A 455 -8.57 21.67 13.74
CA ASN A 455 -8.86 21.74 12.32
C ASN A 455 -10.09 22.60 12.06
N MET A 456 -10.10 23.26 10.91
CA MET A 456 -11.26 23.96 10.36
C MET A 456 -11.62 23.34 9.02
N ALA A 457 -12.88 23.08 8.79
CA ALA A 457 -13.44 22.68 7.52
C ALA A 457 -14.33 23.78 6.98
N VAL A 458 -14.10 24.21 5.75
CA VAL A 458 -14.84 25.28 5.08
C VAL A 458 -15.50 24.71 3.84
N LYS A 459 -16.81 24.57 3.85
CA LYS A 459 -17.56 24.16 2.69
C LYS A 459 -17.85 25.35 1.78
N ILE A 460 -17.36 25.29 0.56
CA ILE A 460 -17.44 26.38 -0.43
C ILE A 460 -18.52 26.02 -1.47
N ASP A 461 -19.28 27.04 -1.92
CA ASP A 461 -20.23 26.90 -3.03
C ASP A 461 -19.52 26.42 -4.30
N ALA A 462 -20.06 25.38 -4.95
CA ALA A 462 -19.50 24.77 -6.16
C ALA A 462 -19.20 25.77 -7.28
N GLY A 463 -20.03 26.79 -7.43
CA GLY A 463 -19.87 27.84 -8.44
C GLY A 463 -18.85 28.91 -8.07
N LYS A 464 -18.30 28.90 -6.84
CA LYS A 464 -17.50 30.00 -6.30
C LYS A 464 -16.20 29.55 -5.63
N ILE A 465 -15.65 28.41 -6.00
CA ILE A 465 -14.48 27.81 -5.34
C ILE A 465 -13.32 28.81 -5.27
N SER A 466 -12.92 29.42 -6.39
CA SER A 466 -11.82 30.40 -6.41
C SER A 466 -12.08 31.61 -5.51
N ALA A 467 -13.31 32.13 -5.51
CA ALA A 467 -13.68 33.25 -4.65
C ALA A 467 -13.67 32.85 -3.16
N GLY A 468 -14.13 31.64 -2.85
CA GLY A 468 -14.10 31.09 -1.50
C GLY A 468 -12.67 30.94 -0.96
N VAL A 469 -11.78 30.31 -1.75
CA VAL A 469 -10.35 30.16 -1.37
C VAL A 469 -9.69 31.53 -1.14
N THR A 470 -9.92 32.49 -2.06
CA THR A 470 -9.37 33.85 -1.92
C THR A 470 -9.89 34.54 -0.65
N ALA A 471 -11.17 34.35 -0.32
CA ALA A 471 -11.74 34.94 0.89
C ALA A 471 -11.15 34.31 2.17
N VAL A 472 -10.95 32.98 2.19
CA VAL A 472 -10.29 32.29 3.30
C VAL A 472 -8.86 32.79 3.47
N GLU A 473 -8.10 32.88 2.37
CA GLU A 473 -6.71 33.39 2.38
C GLU A 473 -6.61 34.82 2.89
N GLN A 474 -7.52 35.70 2.45
CA GLN A 474 -7.54 37.10 2.91
C GLN A 474 -7.81 37.22 4.40
N GLN A 475 -8.80 36.46 4.91
CA GLN A 475 -9.10 36.46 6.34
C GLN A 475 -7.98 35.86 7.17
N TRP A 476 -7.35 34.77 6.67
CA TRP A 476 -6.20 34.14 7.29
C TRP A 476 -5.03 35.14 7.42
N LYS A 477 -4.62 35.76 6.32
CA LYS A 477 -3.52 36.75 6.32
C LYS A 477 -3.80 37.99 7.20
N LYS A 478 -5.07 38.37 7.31
CA LYS A 478 -5.48 39.50 8.18
C LYS A 478 -5.36 39.12 9.65
N LEU A 479 -5.73 37.93 10.06
CA LEU A 479 -5.72 37.47 11.44
C LEU A 479 -4.36 36.90 11.86
N PHE A 480 -3.65 36.27 10.93
CA PHE A 480 -2.40 35.52 11.16
C PHE A 480 -1.32 35.90 10.14
N PRO A 481 -0.85 37.18 10.12
CA PRO A 481 0.06 37.66 9.09
C PRO A 481 1.41 36.94 9.07
N ASP A 482 1.86 36.43 10.21
CA ASP A 482 3.15 35.75 10.38
C ASP A 482 3.05 34.22 10.17
N ILE A 483 1.86 33.68 9.91
CA ILE A 483 1.63 32.23 9.73
C ILE A 483 1.29 31.96 8.27
N PRO A 484 2.05 31.10 7.58
CA PRO A 484 1.75 30.72 6.21
C PRO A 484 0.32 30.18 6.07
N PHE A 485 -0.34 30.56 4.98
CA PHE A 485 -1.65 30.00 4.63
C PHE A 485 -1.43 28.66 3.92
N ASP A 486 -1.69 27.59 4.63
CA ASP A 486 -1.60 26.22 4.12
C ASP A 486 -2.97 25.58 4.21
N TYR A 487 -3.45 25.07 3.10
CA TYR A 487 -4.78 24.45 3.00
C TYR A 487 -4.76 23.23 2.09
N GLU A 488 -5.68 22.33 2.31
CA GLU A 488 -5.89 21.16 1.48
C GLU A 488 -7.39 20.97 1.24
N PHE A 489 -7.76 20.49 0.05
CA PHE A 489 -9.13 20.01 -0.16
C PHE A 489 -9.28 18.60 0.38
N LEU A 490 -10.43 18.31 1.01
CA LEU A 490 -10.69 17.03 1.66
C LEU A 490 -10.73 15.86 0.65
N ASP A 491 -11.17 16.10 -0.58
CA ASP A 491 -11.12 15.12 -1.67
C ASP A 491 -9.68 14.84 -2.13
N ASP A 492 -8.81 15.86 -2.19
CA ASP A 492 -7.39 15.68 -2.49
C ASP A 492 -6.68 14.86 -1.40
N SER A 493 -6.98 15.13 -0.13
CA SER A 493 -6.45 14.37 1.01
C SER A 493 -6.90 12.91 0.96
N PHE A 494 -8.17 12.67 0.62
CA PHE A 494 -8.70 11.33 0.40
C PHE A 494 -7.97 10.63 -0.75
N ASP A 495 -7.82 11.31 -1.89
CA ASP A 495 -7.12 10.77 -3.06
C ASP A 495 -5.64 10.46 -2.74
N GLN A 496 -4.96 11.31 -1.97
CA GLN A 496 -3.58 11.05 -1.53
C GLN A 496 -3.47 9.80 -0.66
N THR A 497 -4.44 9.55 0.22
CA THR A 497 -4.49 8.35 1.07
C THR A 497 -4.51 7.07 0.22
N TYR A 498 -5.22 7.07 -0.92
CA TYR A 498 -5.36 5.90 -1.79
C TYR A 498 -4.47 5.92 -3.05
N LYS A 499 -3.66 6.97 -3.23
CA LYS A 499 -2.72 7.10 -4.36
C LYS A 499 -1.74 5.95 -4.45
N LYS A 500 -1.37 5.39 -3.31
CA LYS A 500 -0.47 4.25 -3.22
C LYS A 500 -1.11 2.97 -3.79
N GLU A 501 -2.37 2.71 -3.46
CA GLU A 501 -3.14 1.59 -4.00
C GLU A 501 -3.35 1.74 -5.50
N GLU A 502 -3.63 2.96 -5.96
CA GLU A 502 -3.74 3.27 -7.38
C GLU A 502 -2.44 3.01 -8.13
N SER A 503 -1.32 3.49 -7.59
CA SER A 503 0.01 3.25 -8.16
C SER A 503 0.32 1.75 -8.22
N THR A 504 0.02 1.01 -7.16
CA THR A 504 0.14 -0.45 -7.13
C THR A 504 -0.71 -1.09 -8.22
N GLY A 505 -1.95 -0.66 -8.39
CA GLY A 505 -2.84 -1.14 -9.45
C GLY A 505 -2.30 -0.88 -10.86
N LYS A 506 -1.74 0.30 -11.12
CA LYS A 506 -1.09 0.64 -12.40
C LYS A 506 0.11 -0.27 -12.67
N VAL A 507 0.95 -0.50 -11.66
CA VAL A 507 2.10 -1.41 -11.76
C VAL A 507 1.64 -2.83 -12.08
N PHE A 508 0.61 -3.35 -11.38
CA PHE A 508 0.00 -4.65 -11.71
C PHE A 508 -0.51 -4.72 -13.13
N GLY A 509 -1.18 -3.69 -13.62
CA GLY A 509 -1.70 -3.60 -14.98
C GLY A 509 -0.58 -3.71 -16.03
N ILE A 510 0.52 -2.98 -15.83
CA ILE A 510 1.67 -3.00 -16.74
C ILE A 510 2.32 -4.39 -16.76
N PHE A 511 2.57 -4.98 -15.60
CA PHE A 511 3.18 -6.30 -15.53
C PHE A 511 2.28 -7.41 -16.08
N SER A 512 0.96 -7.29 -15.91
CA SER A 512 0.01 -8.22 -16.52
C SER A 512 -0.01 -8.10 -18.05
N ALA A 513 0.01 -6.88 -18.57
CA ALA A 513 0.13 -6.66 -20.02
C ALA A 513 1.43 -7.27 -20.57
N LEU A 514 2.54 -7.09 -19.85
CA LEU A 514 3.83 -7.70 -20.18
C LEU A 514 3.74 -9.25 -20.16
N ALA A 515 3.13 -9.83 -19.13
CA ALA A 515 2.94 -11.27 -19.01
C ALA A 515 2.11 -11.83 -20.18
N ILE A 516 1.04 -11.13 -20.58
CA ILE A 516 0.22 -11.50 -21.73
C ILE A 516 1.05 -11.43 -23.02
N ALA A 517 1.80 -10.35 -23.23
CA ALA A 517 2.65 -10.18 -24.40
C ALA A 517 3.70 -11.30 -24.50
N VAL A 518 4.41 -11.59 -23.39
CA VAL A 518 5.41 -12.67 -23.33
C VAL A 518 4.77 -14.02 -23.64
N SER A 519 3.60 -14.31 -23.04
CA SER A 519 2.88 -15.57 -23.28
C SER A 519 2.42 -15.69 -24.73
N SER A 520 1.90 -14.63 -25.31
CA SER A 520 1.45 -14.58 -26.72
C SER A 520 2.60 -14.80 -27.69
N LEU A 521 3.76 -14.17 -27.45
CA LEU A 521 4.97 -14.37 -28.24
C LEU A 521 5.46 -15.83 -28.18
N GLY A 522 5.39 -16.46 -27.01
CA GLY A 522 5.74 -17.86 -26.85
C GLY A 522 4.83 -18.81 -27.63
N LEU A 523 3.53 -18.57 -27.56
CA LEU A 523 2.55 -19.35 -28.32
C LEU A 523 2.71 -19.14 -29.83
N PHE A 524 2.93 -17.90 -30.24
CA PHE A 524 3.19 -17.56 -31.64
C PHE A 524 4.44 -18.29 -32.16
N GLY A 525 5.55 -18.24 -31.42
CA GLY A 525 6.78 -18.93 -31.79
C GLY A 525 6.60 -20.45 -31.90
N LEU A 526 5.87 -21.04 -30.95
CA LEU A 526 5.57 -22.47 -30.97
C LEU A 526 4.63 -22.88 -32.12
N SER A 527 3.62 -22.06 -32.38
CA SER A 527 2.68 -22.27 -33.49
C SER A 527 3.38 -22.20 -34.83
N SER A 528 4.20 -21.16 -35.03
CA SER A 528 5.01 -20.97 -36.26
C SER A 528 5.93 -22.17 -36.50
N PHE A 529 6.57 -22.68 -35.44
CA PHE A 529 7.41 -23.86 -35.53
C PHE A 529 6.60 -25.14 -35.88
N THR A 530 5.42 -25.32 -35.27
CA THR A 530 4.55 -26.48 -35.54
C THR A 530 4.07 -26.45 -37.00
N VAL A 531 3.72 -25.30 -37.54
CA VAL A 531 3.37 -25.11 -38.95
C VAL A 531 4.55 -25.51 -39.85
N GLN A 532 5.75 -25.02 -39.55
CA GLN A 532 6.96 -25.34 -40.31
C GLN A 532 7.27 -26.84 -40.30
N GLN A 533 7.08 -27.52 -39.17
CA GLN A 533 7.28 -28.98 -39.05
C GLN A 533 6.26 -29.80 -39.86
N LYS A 534 5.00 -29.31 -39.90
CA LYS A 534 3.89 -29.98 -40.63
C LYS A 534 3.74 -29.47 -42.06
N THR A 535 4.69 -28.71 -42.63
CA THR A 535 4.59 -28.12 -43.97
C THR A 535 4.33 -29.14 -45.06
N HIS A 536 4.98 -30.31 -45.01
CA HIS A 536 4.74 -31.41 -45.95
C HIS A 536 3.31 -31.97 -45.84
N GLU A 537 2.81 -32.20 -44.62
CA GLU A 537 1.44 -32.66 -44.37
C GLU A 537 0.40 -31.64 -44.85
N ILE A 538 0.65 -30.36 -44.56
CA ILE A 538 -0.19 -29.25 -45.00
C ILE A 538 -0.20 -29.18 -46.54
N GLY A 539 0.96 -29.34 -47.17
CA GLY A 539 1.09 -29.34 -48.62
C GLY A 539 0.27 -30.48 -49.28
N VAL A 540 0.40 -31.68 -48.75
CA VAL A 540 -0.39 -32.85 -49.22
C VAL A 540 -1.90 -32.57 -49.09
N ARG A 541 -2.35 -32.10 -47.93
CA ARG A 541 -3.77 -31.76 -47.69
C ARG A 541 -4.29 -30.63 -48.58
N LYS A 542 -3.46 -29.65 -48.87
CA LYS A 542 -3.80 -28.59 -49.84
C LYS A 542 -3.99 -29.10 -51.25
N VAL A 543 -3.19 -30.08 -51.68
CA VAL A 543 -3.36 -30.77 -52.95
C VAL A 543 -4.70 -31.52 -52.97
N PHE A 544 -5.16 -32.08 -51.85
CA PHE A 544 -6.48 -32.68 -51.70
C PHE A 544 -7.61 -31.69 -51.37
N ALA A 545 -7.45 -30.42 -51.78
CA ALA A 545 -8.44 -29.34 -51.69
C ALA A 545 -8.89 -28.94 -50.24
N ALA A 546 -8.09 -29.25 -49.22
CA ALA A 546 -8.38 -28.74 -47.88
C ALA A 546 -8.30 -27.22 -47.80
N SER A 547 -9.31 -26.57 -47.26
CA SER A 547 -9.33 -25.10 -47.09
C SER A 547 -8.30 -24.63 -46.05
N SER A 548 -7.81 -23.41 -46.21
CA SER A 548 -6.89 -22.79 -45.21
C SER A 548 -7.51 -22.70 -43.82
N SER A 549 -8.84 -22.50 -43.73
CA SER A 549 -9.57 -22.47 -42.47
C SER A 549 -9.63 -23.81 -41.78
N THR A 550 -9.84 -24.92 -42.56
CA THR A 550 -9.82 -26.28 -42.02
C THR A 550 -8.45 -26.67 -41.46
N ILE A 551 -7.38 -26.26 -42.17
CA ILE A 551 -6.00 -26.50 -41.73
C ILE A 551 -5.71 -25.70 -40.47
N ALA A 552 -6.10 -24.43 -40.41
CA ALA A 552 -5.93 -23.57 -39.23
C ALA A 552 -6.72 -24.12 -38.03
N MET A 553 -7.96 -24.54 -38.23
CA MET A 553 -8.79 -25.13 -37.17
C MET A 553 -8.17 -26.44 -36.63
N MET A 554 -7.66 -27.31 -37.48
CA MET A 554 -6.97 -28.54 -37.09
C MET A 554 -5.72 -28.26 -36.25
N LEU A 555 -4.90 -27.28 -36.65
CA LEU A 555 -3.71 -26.88 -35.91
C LEU A 555 -4.06 -26.21 -34.59
N SER A 556 -5.16 -25.45 -34.55
CA SER A 556 -5.64 -24.79 -33.33
C SER A 556 -6.26 -25.77 -32.34
N THR A 557 -6.92 -26.82 -32.82
CA THR A 557 -7.60 -27.80 -31.94
C THR A 557 -6.64 -28.47 -30.97
N ASP A 558 -5.40 -28.72 -31.38
CA ASP A 558 -4.36 -29.26 -30.50
C ASP A 558 -4.05 -28.36 -29.32
N TYR A 559 -4.16 -27.02 -29.46
CA TYR A 559 -3.95 -26.03 -28.42
C TYR A 559 -5.23 -25.75 -27.61
N VAL A 560 -6.39 -25.70 -28.27
CA VAL A 560 -7.68 -25.49 -27.62
C VAL A 560 -8.03 -26.62 -26.66
N LYS A 561 -7.71 -27.88 -27.01
CA LYS A 561 -7.88 -29.02 -26.10
C LYS A 561 -7.01 -29.00 -24.85
N LEU A 562 -5.99 -28.15 -24.81
CA LEU A 562 -5.15 -27.95 -23.62
C LEU A 562 -5.75 -26.90 -22.65
N GLY A 563 -6.60 -25.99 -23.14
CA GLY A 563 -7.26 -24.95 -22.34
C GLY A 563 -8.21 -25.50 -21.25
N PRO A 564 -9.08 -26.49 -21.52
CA PRO A 564 -9.96 -27.05 -20.50
C PRO A 564 -9.27 -27.83 -19.38
N ILE A 565 -8.00 -28.20 -19.55
CA ILE A 565 -7.21 -28.90 -18.51
C ILE A 565 -6.64 -27.91 -17.47
N SER A 566 -6.69 -26.58 -17.76
CA SER A 566 -6.24 -25.53 -16.85
C SER A 566 -7.36 -24.91 -15.99
N ASN A 567 -8.61 -25.37 -16.14
CA ASN A 567 -9.74 -24.96 -15.30
C ASN A 567 -9.99 -25.97 -14.18
#